data_86ac4c0a59bf93fd514270ebfdf81d26
#
_entry.id   86ac4c0a59bf93fd514270ebfdf81d26
#
_cell.length_a   1.000
_cell.length_b   1.000
_cell.length_c   1.000
_cell.angle_alpha   90.00
_cell.angle_beta   90.00
_cell.angle_gamma   90.00
#
_symmetry.space_group_name_H-M   'P 1'
#
loop_
_entity.id
_entity.type
_entity.pdbx_description
1 polymer ?
#
loop_
_entity_poly.entity_id
_entity_poly.type
_entity_poly.pdbx_seq_one_letter_code
_entity_poly.pdbx_strand_id
1 'polypeptide(L)'
;MVREKHEAFDLHCVGMEKDTKKSNSHHWTCKYCGKRYTSGATRLLQHISKLGGQVAACKEIPDHIASEIRQKMMGSPSTLPTSVRGYASHSSRATVSTSSHEEESHFHDSNVGSSSQSPLQRESQSMRQSGLGQARGHVRSSLTWIKEKQKIADIEIARTVIMENLSFNLLNSNQWKTMVKAISEVGPCQGWSGPSYSDMRTTKIDEEKKRIHLSLAPMREKWFRYGCTILSDGWRDRKNRGIINILVSCPIGTFFLRAVEVGKKGKKTTGVFIYRHIKKAIEEVGSSNVVQVVTDNASNCRHMGQLLEGEYPHIVWTPCATHCLDLLMEDIGKLTWVKACTLQASNIVTFFTQKVKVLAMFREHSKLEIKKPATTRFAYMWIVLSRLLEVKVPLRQTVVSTFWIEWDESTSEESKSMQRLCLDESFWDGVRAILGVITPIYKALCMTDCEGATLGLLIHIMRRAMQEIRECTLVTEEQRDEVLEATMRRWTWMHRPIHGFAGEILPFFFLHVGKSSTYEMTSSDSLDENFDDSDIDEMDDE
;
A
#
# COMPACT_ATOMS: atom_id res chain seq x y z
N MET A 1 -26.15 3.38 -1.52
CA MET A 1 -26.22 4.49 -2.50
C MET A 1 -26.54 3.94 -3.89
N VAL A 2 -27.54 4.46 -4.57
CA VAL A 2 -27.85 4.12 -5.97
C VAL A 2 -26.79 4.83 -6.81
N ARG A 3 -25.88 4.11 -7.47
CA ARG A 3 -24.94 4.73 -8.42
C ARG A 3 -25.72 5.41 -9.51
N GLU A 4 -25.45 6.68 -9.75
CA GLU A 4 -26.05 7.46 -10.82
C GLU A 4 -25.84 6.79 -12.18
N LYS A 5 -26.84 6.89 -13.03
CA LYS A 5 -26.87 6.37 -14.40
C LYS A 5 -25.77 7.06 -15.21
N HIS A 6 -24.91 6.29 -15.87
CA HIS A 6 -23.84 6.85 -16.70
C HIS A 6 -24.42 7.56 -17.92
N GLU A 7 -24.02 8.81 -18.15
CA GLU A 7 -24.49 9.71 -19.22
C GLU A 7 -24.52 9.09 -20.63
N ALA A 8 -23.58 8.19 -20.92
CA ALA A 8 -23.52 7.49 -22.21
C ALA A 8 -24.80 6.69 -22.55
N PHE A 9 -25.56 6.23 -21.56
CA PHE A 9 -26.82 5.53 -21.82
C PHE A 9 -27.90 6.48 -22.31
N ASP A 10 -27.95 7.71 -21.83
CA ASP A 10 -28.93 8.70 -22.25
C ASP A 10 -28.66 9.21 -23.68
N LEU A 11 -27.39 9.33 -24.03
CA LEU A 11 -26.98 9.87 -25.32
C LEU A 11 -27.03 8.84 -26.46
N HIS A 12 -26.74 7.56 -26.18
CA HIS A 12 -26.46 6.57 -27.21
C HIS A 12 -27.34 5.30 -27.16
N CYS A 13 -28.34 5.25 -26.27
CA CYS A 13 -29.26 4.11 -26.19
C CYS A 13 -30.73 4.53 -26.39
N VAL A 14 -31.51 3.62 -26.95
CA VAL A 14 -32.95 3.68 -27.01
C VAL A 14 -33.51 2.66 -26.02
N GLY A 15 -34.05 3.15 -24.91
CA GLY A 15 -34.56 2.30 -23.83
C GLY A 15 -33.42 1.64 -23.00
N MET A 16 -33.59 1.72 -21.68
CA MET A 16 -32.69 1.09 -20.71
C MET A 16 -33.50 0.53 -19.55
N GLU A 17 -33.31 -0.73 -19.25
CA GLU A 17 -33.91 -1.42 -18.12
C GLU A 17 -32.82 -2.01 -17.23
N LYS A 18 -32.94 -1.87 -15.90
CA LYS A 18 -31.98 -2.45 -14.96
C LYS A 18 -32.16 -3.97 -14.93
N ASP A 19 -31.07 -4.72 -15.02
CA ASP A 19 -31.07 -6.17 -14.86
C ASP A 19 -31.37 -6.53 -13.40
N THR A 20 -32.47 -7.25 -13.17
CA THR A 20 -32.90 -7.66 -11.82
C THR A 20 -32.00 -8.73 -11.20
N LYS A 21 -31.18 -9.40 -12.00
CA LYS A 21 -30.30 -10.51 -11.58
C LYS A 21 -28.84 -10.10 -11.34
N LYS A 22 -28.40 -8.93 -11.85
CA LYS A 22 -27.02 -8.45 -11.74
C LYS A 22 -26.98 -6.96 -11.41
N SER A 23 -26.47 -6.57 -10.26
CA SER A 23 -26.54 -5.21 -9.72
C SER A 23 -25.89 -4.11 -10.59
N ASN A 24 -24.96 -4.45 -11.48
CA ASN A 24 -24.22 -3.49 -12.33
C ASN A 24 -24.49 -3.69 -13.84
N SER A 25 -25.55 -4.40 -14.22
CA SER A 25 -25.89 -4.67 -15.60
C SER A 25 -27.23 -4.05 -15.97
N HIS A 26 -27.32 -3.54 -17.20
CA HIS A 26 -28.52 -2.95 -17.77
C HIS A 26 -28.82 -3.60 -19.11
N HIS A 27 -30.10 -3.79 -19.42
CA HIS A 27 -30.56 -4.10 -20.77
C HIS A 27 -30.68 -2.78 -21.53
N TRP A 28 -29.97 -2.65 -22.64
CA TRP A 28 -30.01 -1.44 -23.45
C TRP A 28 -29.96 -1.77 -24.95
N THR A 29 -30.57 -0.90 -25.75
CA THR A 29 -30.59 -1.03 -27.20
C THR A 29 -29.76 0.11 -27.80
N CYS A 30 -28.81 -0.21 -28.67
CA CYS A 30 -27.97 0.80 -29.32
C CYS A 30 -28.82 1.65 -30.25
N LYS A 31 -28.70 2.99 -30.13
CA LYS A 31 -29.45 3.97 -30.95
C LYS A 31 -29.10 3.89 -32.44
N TYR A 32 -27.89 3.44 -32.75
CA TYR A 32 -27.36 3.43 -34.13
C TYR A 32 -27.66 2.12 -34.86
N CYS A 33 -27.34 0.98 -34.27
CA CYS A 33 -27.50 -0.33 -34.93
C CYS A 33 -28.73 -1.15 -34.47
N GLY A 34 -29.54 -0.62 -33.55
CA GLY A 34 -30.76 -1.28 -33.06
C GLY A 34 -30.55 -2.59 -32.27
N LYS A 35 -29.32 -3.01 -32.04
CA LYS A 35 -29.03 -4.27 -31.34
C LYS A 35 -29.20 -4.10 -29.82
N ARG A 36 -29.83 -5.10 -29.20
CA ARG A 36 -30.01 -5.17 -27.74
C ARG A 36 -28.85 -5.89 -27.06
N TYR A 37 -28.39 -5.33 -25.94
CA TYR A 37 -27.28 -5.85 -25.13
C TYR A 37 -27.66 -5.85 -23.64
N THR A 38 -26.97 -6.72 -22.90
CA THR A 38 -27.06 -6.75 -21.42
C THR A 38 -25.67 -6.52 -20.85
N SER A 39 -25.37 -5.29 -20.42
CA SER A 39 -24.02 -4.97 -19.92
C SER A 39 -23.97 -3.59 -19.24
N GLY A 40 -22.82 -3.26 -18.63
CA GLY A 40 -22.56 -1.94 -18.06
C GLY A 40 -22.06 -0.89 -19.06
N ALA A 41 -21.91 0.36 -18.60
CA ALA A 41 -21.51 1.52 -19.41
C ALA A 41 -20.19 1.31 -20.19
N THR A 42 -19.22 0.65 -19.60
CA THR A 42 -17.92 0.38 -20.27
C THR A 42 -18.09 -0.39 -21.57
N ARG A 43 -18.97 -1.39 -21.59
CA ARG A 43 -19.24 -2.18 -22.82
C ARG A 43 -20.05 -1.39 -23.84
N LEU A 44 -20.94 -0.49 -23.39
CA LEU A 44 -21.58 0.45 -24.30
C LEU A 44 -20.55 1.35 -24.97
N LEU A 45 -19.64 1.96 -24.22
CA LEU A 45 -18.57 2.80 -24.75
C LEU A 45 -17.65 2.03 -25.71
N GLN A 46 -17.30 0.78 -25.42
CA GLN A 46 -16.52 -0.09 -26.33
C GLN A 46 -17.29 -0.36 -27.63
N HIS A 47 -18.58 -0.61 -27.57
CA HIS A 47 -19.42 -0.83 -28.75
C HIS A 47 -19.47 0.40 -29.65
N ILE A 48 -19.77 1.57 -29.10
CA ILE A 48 -19.95 2.82 -29.87
C ILE A 48 -18.65 3.51 -30.30
N SER A 49 -17.53 3.28 -29.59
CA SER A 49 -16.21 3.79 -29.96
C SER A 49 -15.55 3.01 -31.12
N LYS A 50 -16.12 1.89 -31.54
CA LYS A 50 -15.53 0.95 -32.50
C LYS A 50 -14.19 0.34 -32.10
N LEU A 51 -13.80 0.44 -30.82
CA LEU A 51 -12.51 -0.11 -30.32
C LEU A 51 -12.55 -1.64 -30.20
N GLY A 52 -13.73 -2.25 -30.28
CA GLY A 52 -13.88 -3.69 -30.06
C GLY A 52 -13.64 -4.08 -28.60
N GLY A 53 -13.64 -5.35 -28.31
CA GLY A 53 -13.41 -5.90 -26.98
C GLY A 53 -14.44 -6.99 -26.65
N GLN A 54 -15.01 -6.95 -25.45
CA GLN A 54 -16.02 -7.94 -25.02
C GLN A 54 -17.39 -7.79 -25.72
N VAL A 55 -17.58 -6.73 -26.51
CA VAL A 55 -18.79 -6.47 -27.29
C VAL A 55 -18.39 -6.10 -28.72
N ALA A 56 -19.14 -6.62 -29.71
CA ALA A 56 -18.89 -6.29 -31.10
C ALA A 56 -18.99 -4.77 -31.37
N ALA A 57 -18.09 -4.23 -32.17
CA ALA A 57 -18.11 -2.82 -32.56
C ALA A 57 -19.38 -2.46 -33.33
N CYS A 58 -19.91 -1.26 -33.10
CA CYS A 58 -21.09 -0.75 -33.81
C CYS A 58 -20.70 -0.43 -35.27
N LYS A 59 -21.38 -1.07 -36.22
CA LYS A 59 -21.11 -0.84 -37.65
C LYS A 59 -21.77 0.43 -38.19
N GLU A 60 -22.83 0.89 -37.51
CA GLU A 60 -23.75 1.93 -38.03
C GLU A 60 -23.59 3.29 -37.34
N ILE A 61 -22.70 3.40 -36.37
CA ILE A 61 -22.40 4.69 -35.76
C ILE A 61 -21.54 5.55 -36.71
N PRO A 62 -21.86 6.84 -36.91
CA PRO A 62 -21.04 7.76 -37.69
C PRO A 62 -19.61 7.86 -37.16
N ASP A 63 -18.62 7.90 -38.07
CA ASP A 63 -17.20 7.88 -37.69
C ASP A 63 -16.75 9.10 -36.87
N HIS A 64 -17.33 10.26 -37.08
CA HIS A 64 -17.04 11.46 -36.31
C HIS A 64 -17.47 11.29 -34.83
N ILE A 65 -18.66 10.71 -34.57
CA ILE A 65 -19.12 10.43 -33.19
C ILE A 65 -18.27 9.34 -32.54
N ALA A 66 -17.94 8.28 -33.27
CA ALA A 66 -17.07 7.23 -32.76
C ALA A 66 -15.66 7.76 -32.43
N SER A 67 -15.14 8.71 -33.22
CA SER A 67 -13.86 9.37 -32.98
C SER A 67 -13.87 10.30 -31.78
N GLU A 68 -14.94 11.07 -31.60
CA GLU A 68 -15.11 11.95 -30.44
C GLU A 68 -15.18 11.12 -29.14
N ILE A 69 -15.92 10.01 -29.14
CA ILE A 69 -15.98 9.10 -28.01
C ILE A 69 -14.61 8.47 -27.71
N ARG A 70 -13.86 8.07 -28.74
CA ARG A 70 -12.47 7.58 -28.58
C ARG A 70 -11.55 8.64 -27.98
N GLN A 71 -11.67 9.87 -28.42
CA GLN A 71 -10.87 10.99 -27.91
C GLN A 71 -11.22 11.29 -26.44
N LYS A 72 -12.50 11.26 -26.07
CA LYS A 72 -12.94 11.38 -24.67
C LYS A 72 -12.46 10.19 -23.81
N MET A 73 -12.41 8.99 -24.35
CA MET A 73 -11.88 7.81 -23.65
C MET A 73 -10.35 7.82 -23.51
N MET A 74 -9.63 8.48 -24.44
CA MET A 74 -8.18 8.59 -24.41
C MET A 74 -7.69 9.90 -23.78
N GLY A 75 -8.49 10.95 -23.78
CA GLY A 75 -8.18 12.30 -23.28
C GLY A 75 -8.63 12.57 -21.85
N SER A 76 -9.39 11.72 -21.22
CA SER A 76 -9.44 11.66 -19.77
C SER A 76 -8.18 10.93 -19.33
N PRO A 77 -7.37 11.49 -18.41
CA PRO A 77 -6.48 10.65 -17.64
C PRO A 77 -7.42 9.67 -16.94
N SER A 78 -7.62 8.51 -17.57
CA SER A 78 -8.19 7.38 -16.88
C SER A 78 -7.36 7.24 -15.63
N THR A 79 -7.99 7.31 -14.50
CA THR A 79 -7.58 6.69 -13.28
C THR A 79 -7.33 5.21 -13.58
N LEU A 80 -6.22 4.93 -14.23
CA LEU A 80 -5.45 3.76 -13.97
C LEU A 80 -4.84 4.05 -12.62
N PRO A 81 -5.08 3.24 -11.61
CA PRO A 81 -4.24 3.26 -10.44
C PRO A 81 -2.86 2.82 -10.91
N THR A 82 -2.04 3.75 -11.31
CA THR A 82 -0.61 3.60 -11.25
C THR A 82 -0.30 3.64 -9.77
N SER A 83 -0.50 2.50 -9.11
CA SER A 83 0.16 2.25 -7.85
C SER A 83 1.66 2.12 -8.14
N VAL A 84 2.30 3.24 -8.37
CA VAL A 84 3.67 3.39 -7.97
C VAL A 84 3.58 3.65 -6.48
N ARG A 85 3.36 2.60 -5.71
CA ARG A 85 3.68 2.61 -4.30
C ARG A 85 5.10 3.10 -4.20
N GLY A 86 5.27 4.30 -3.67
CA GLY A 86 6.54 4.74 -3.17
C GLY A 86 7.08 3.62 -2.29
N TYR A 87 8.33 3.27 -2.49
CA TYR A 87 9.03 2.30 -1.67
C TYR A 87 9.11 2.81 -0.22
N ALA A 88 8.03 2.62 0.52
CA ALA A 88 8.15 2.36 1.94
C ALA A 88 8.59 0.90 2.02
N SER A 89 9.82 0.71 2.43
CA SER A 89 10.50 -0.57 2.53
C SER A 89 9.74 -1.53 3.44
N HIS A 90 9.00 -2.44 2.85
CA HIS A 90 8.53 -3.64 3.53
C HIS A 90 9.01 -4.85 2.74
N SER A 91 10.15 -5.38 3.17
CA SER A 91 10.65 -6.67 2.73
C SER A 91 10.19 -7.72 3.74
N SER A 92 9.04 -8.31 3.51
CA SER A 92 8.60 -9.50 4.23
C SER A 92 9.16 -10.72 3.52
N ARG A 93 10.10 -11.40 4.13
CA ARG A 93 10.52 -12.73 3.70
C ARG A 93 10.63 -13.62 4.93
N ALA A 94 9.73 -14.58 5.01
CA ALA A 94 9.77 -15.64 5.99
C ALA A 94 11.08 -16.42 5.88
N THR A 95 11.81 -16.54 6.98
CA THR A 95 12.94 -17.44 7.13
C THR A 95 12.47 -18.73 7.79
N VAL A 96 12.51 -19.81 7.03
CA VAL A 96 12.49 -21.16 7.59
C VAL A 96 13.84 -21.38 8.27
N SER A 97 13.83 -21.55 9.58
CA SER A 97 14.99 -21.98 10.35
C SER A 97 15.24 -23.47 10.12
N THR A 98 16.33 -23.81 9.43
CA THR A 98 16.89 -25.16 9.46
C THR A 98 18.02 -25.16 10.47
N SER A 99 17.82 -25.87 11.57
CA SER A 99 18.87 -26.24 12.50
C SER A 99 19.80 -27.26 11.82
N SER A 100 21.08 -26.91 11.73
CA SER A 100 22.15 -27.82 11.35
C SER A 100 22.53 -28.70 12.54
N HIS A 101 22.38 -30.01 12.41
CA HIS A 101 23.20 -30.96 13.13
C HIS A 101 24.13 -31.61 12.12
N GLU A 102 25.44 -31.39 12.35
CA GLU A 102 26.54 -32.15 11.73
C GLU A 102 26.58 -33.52 12.39
N GLU A 103 26.53 -34.58 11.58
CA GLU A 103 27.18 -35.85 11.91
C GLU A 103 27.77 -36.43 10.62
N GLU A 104 29.10 -36.48 10.62
CA GLU A 104 29.89 -37.24 9.65
C GLU A 104 29.68 -38.73 9.85
N SER A 105 29.43 -39.46 8.77
CA SER A 105 29.90 -40.85 8.67
C SER A 105 30.12 -41.26 7.20
N HIS A 106 31.34 -41.61 6.92
CA HIS A 106 31.80 -42.34 5.73
C HIS A 106 31.00 -43.65 5.54
N PHE A 107 30.71 -44.07 4.33
CA PHE A 107 31.06 -45.37 3.77
C PHE A 107 30.64 -45.55 2.30
N HIS A 108 31.68 -45.87 1.51
CA HIS A 108 31.77 -46.78 0.33
C HIS A 108 30.65 -46.91 -0.72
N ASP A 109 31.11 -46.58 -1.86
CA ASP A 109 30.99 -47.15 -3.23
C ASP A 109 30.36 -48.55 -3.37
N SER A 110 29.34 -48.70 -4.20
CA SER A 110 29.12 -49.86 -5.08
C SER A 110 28.14 -49.50 -6.17
N ASN A 111 28.65 -49.61 -7.34
CA ASN A 111 28.13 -49.59 -8.69
C ASN A 111 27.07 -50.67 -8.90
N VAL A 112 25.84 -50.34 -9.34
CA VAL A 112 25.02 -51.14 -10.25
C VAL A 112 24.08 -50.25 -11.05
N GLY A 113 24.25 -50.22 -12.35
CA GLY A 113 23.40 -49.51 -13.27
C GLY A 113 22.03 -50.12 -13.41
N SER A 114 21.02 -49.27 -13.53
CA SER A 114 19.75 -49.65 -14.16
C SER A 114 19.13 -48.41 -14.78
N SER A 115 19.18 -48.37 -16.09
CA SER A 115 18.51 -47.38 -16.94
C SER A 115 16.99 -47.54 -16.84
N SER A 116 16.31 -46.54 -16.30
CA SER A 116 14.89 -46.38 -16.54
C SER A 116 14.65 -45.08 -17.32
N GLN A 117 14.54 -45.25 -18.61
CA GLN A 117 14.07 -44.21 -19.53
C GLN A 117 12.63 -43.85 -19.21
N SER A 118 12.38 -42.55 -19.04
CA SER A 118 11.04 -41.98 -18.87
C SER A 118 10.18 -42.16 -20.15
N PRO A 119 8.84 -42.23 -20.03
CA PRO A 119 7.90 -42.55 -21.12
C PRO A 119 7.78 -41.52 -22.26
N LEU A 120 8.55 -40.43 -22.24
CA LEU A 120 8.42 -39.33 -23.21
C LEU A 120 9.24 -39.46 -24.49
N GLN A 121 10.00 -40.55 -24.67
CA GLN A 121 10.81 -40.75 -25.91
C GLN A 121 10.24 -41.76 -26.92
N ARG A 122 9.03 -42.25 -26.75
CA ARG A 122 8.44 -43.27 -27.67
C ARG A 122 7.46 -42.73 -28.72
N GLU A 123 7.13 -41.44 -28.75
CA GLU A 123 6.15 -40.90 -29.72
C GLU A 123 6.73 -40.17 -30.93
N SER A 124 8.06 -40.08 -31.08
CA SER A 124 8.67 -39.31 -32.18
C SER A 124 9.08 -40.10 -33.40
N GLN A 125 8.76 -41.41 -33.51
CA GLN A 125 9.18 -42.24 -34.67
C GLN A 125 8.05 -42.86 -35.51
N SER A 126 6.78 -42.43 -35.35
CA SER A 126 5.65 -43.04 -36.08
C SER A 126 4.82 -42.07 -36.93
N MET A 127 5.38 -40.99 -37.47
CA MET A 127 4.66 -40.15 -38.42
C MET A 127 5.50 -39.81 -39.66
N ARG A 128 5.79 -40.81 -40.46
CA ARG A 128 6.03 -40.59 -41.91
C ARG A 128 5.24 -41.66 -42.67
N GLN A 129 4.25 -41.18 -43.38
CA GLN A 129 3.42 -41.78 -44.46
C GLN A 129 1.95 -41.88 -44.09
N SER A 130 1.18 -40.93 -44.58
CA SER A 130 0.02 -41.15 -45.44
C SER A 130 -0.75 -39.86 -45.70
N GLY A 131 -0.79 -39.38 -46.85
CA GLY A 131 -1.82 -39.10 -47.84
C GLY A 131 -2.84 -38.00 -47.51
N LEU A 132 -2.92 -37.05 -48.42
CA LEU A 132 -3.93 -36.00 -48.60
C LEU A 132 -5.36 -36.48 -48.28
N GLY A 133 -6.05 -35.75 -47.38
CA GLY A 133 -7.48 -35.90 -47.18
C GLY A 133 -8.04 -35.07 -46.05
N GLN A 134 -8.81 -34.06 -46.38
CA GLN A 134 -9.80 -33.34 -45.54
C GLN A 134 -9.32 -32.27 -44.56
N ALA A 135 -9.33 -31.04 -45.04
CA ALA A 135 -9.02 -29.77 -44.33
C ALA A 135 -10.12 -29.30 -43.33
N ARG A 136 -11.00 -30.14 -42.80
CA ARG A 136 -12.02 -29.76 -41.81
C ARG A 136 -11.83 -30.33 -40.40
N GLY A 137 -10.89 -31.30 -40.22
CA GLY A 137 -10.57 -31.89 -38.92
C GLY A 137 -9.48 -31.18 -38.12
N HIS A 138 -8.58 -30.43 -38.77
CA HIS A 138 -7.38 -29.85 -38.13
C HIS A 138 -7.62 -28.66 -37.21
N VAL A 139 -8.67 -27.87 -37.39
CA VAL A 139 -8.91 -26.67 -36.55
C VAL A 139 -9.44 -27.06 -35.17
N ARG A 140 -10.27 -28.12 -35.07
CA ARG A 140 -10.77 -28.59 -33.76
C ARG A 140 -9.69 -29.27 -32.93
N SER A 141 -8.79 -30.03 -33.55
CA SER A 141 -7.68 -30.70 -32.85
C SER A 141 -6.63 -29.72 -32.35
N SER A 142 -6.36 -28.62 -33.09
CA SER A 142 -5.40 -27.59 -32.65
C SER A 142 -5.91 -26.80 -31.46
N LEU A 143 -7.19 -26.45 -31.42
CA LEU A 143 -7.79 -25.74 -30.28
C LEU A 143 -7.84 -26.61 -29.01
N THR A 144 -8.06 -27.88 -29.13
CA THR A 144 -8.05 -28.82 -28.00
C THR A 144 -6.62 -28.97 -27.46
N TRP A 145 -5.63 -29.10 -28.33
CA TRP A 145 -4.22 -29.16 -27.95
C TRP A 145 -3.75 -27.88 -27.25
N ILE A 146 -4.12 -26.67 -27.74
CA ILE A 146 -3.80 -25.40 -27.10
C ILE A 146 -4.38 -25.34 -25.69
N LYS A 147 -5.67 -25.69 -25.49
CA LYS A 147 -6.31 -25.73 -24.18
C LYS A 147 -5.63 -26.69 -23.20
N GLU A 148 -5.16 -27.84 -23.70
CA GLU A 148 -4.43 -28.80 -22.89
C GLU A 148 -3.07 -28.26 -22.42
N LYS A 149 -2.33 -27.59 -23.30
CA LYS A 149 -1.08 -26.92 -22.96
C LYS A 149 -1.30 -25.77 -21.97
N GLN A 150 -2.36 -24.98 -22.15
CA GLN A 150 -2.74 -23.92 -21.19
C GLN A 150 -3.02 -24.50 -19.81
N LYS A 151 -3.79 -25.60 -19.75
CA LYS A 151 -4.09 -26.28 -18.48
C LYS A 151 -2.82 -26.79 -17.77
N ILE A 152 -1.86 -27.33 -18.51
CA ILE A 152 -0.57 -27.75 -17.96
C ILE A 152 0.18 -26.53 -17.41
N ALA A 153 0.25 -25.42 -18.15
CA ALA A 153 0.90 -24.20 -17.70
C ALA A 153 0.24 -23.63 -16.43
N ASP A 154 -1.10 -23.61 -16.37
CA ASP A 154 -1.84 -23.14 -15.17
C ASP A 154 -1.53 -24.01 -13.94
N ILE A 155 -1.40 -25.33 -14.12
CA ILE A 155 -1.03 -26.25 -13.04
C ILE A 155 0.39 -25.95 -12.52
N GLU A 156 1.37 -25.75 -13.41
CA GLU A 156 2.74 -25.47 -13.01
C GLU A 156 2.89 -24.08 -12.38
N ILE A 157 2.15 -23.09 -12.86
CA ILE A 157 2.04 -21.77 -12.22
C ILE A 157 1.48 -21.92 -10.79
N ALA A 158 0.37 -22.64 -10.64
CA ALA A 158 -0.25 -22.84 -9.33
C ALA A 158 0.70 -23.58 -8.37
N ARG A 159 1.39 -24.62 -8.84
CA ARG A 159 2.42 -25.32 -8.04
C ARG A 159 3.53 -24.38 -7.57
N THR A 160 4.09 -23.59 -8.49
CA THR A 160 5.16 -22.65 -8.17
C THR A 160 4.70 -21.64 -7.13
N VAL A 161 3.53 -21.02 -7.31
CA VAL A 161 2.98 -20.04 -6.36
C VAL A 161 2.77 -20.67 -4.98
N ILE A 162 2.24 -21.88 -4.90
CA ILE A 162 1.95 -22.57 -3.63
C ILE A 162 3.25 -23.05 -2.97
N MET A 163 4.14 -23.72 -3.70
CA MET A 163 5.34 -24.32 -3.11
C MET A 163 6.39 -23.29 -2.68
N GLU A 164 6.50 -22.17 -3.43
CA GLU A 164 7.41 -21.07 -3.11
C GLU A 164 6.77 -20.02 -2.18
N ASN A 165 5.55 -20.29 -1.69
CA ASN A 165 4.79 -19.36 -0.82
C ASN A 165 4.73 -17.93 -1.36
N LEU A 166 4.44 -17.79 -2.67
CA LEU A 166 4.33 -16.48 -3.31
C LEU A 166 2.94 -15.89 -3.07
N SER A 167 2.87 -14.58 -2.88
CA SER A 167 1.58 -13.89 -2.73
C SER A 167 0.71 -14.06 -3.96
N PHE A 168 -0.58 -14.41 -3.80
CA PHE A 168 -1.55 -14.47 -4.89
C PHE A 168 -1.75 -13.12 -5.59
N ASN A 169 -1.50 -12.00 -4.91
CA ASN A 169 -1.50 -10.66 -5.51
C ASN A 169 -0.45 -10.50 -6.62
N LEU A 170 0.61 -11.31 -6.63
CA LEU A 170 1.56 -11.35 -7.72
C LEU A 170 0.87 -11.56 -9.08
N LEU A 171 -0.13 -12.46 -9.15
CA LEU A 171 -0.87 -12.79 -10.37
C LEU A 171 -1.66 -11.60 -10.94
N ASN A 172 -2.02 -10.64 -10.09
CA ASN A 172 -2.73 -9.41 -10.50
C ASN A 172 -1.79 -8.33 -11.04
N SER A 173 -0.48 -8.44 -10.79
CA SER A 173 0.49 -7.41 -11.18
C SER A 173 0.67 -7.31 -12.70
N ASN A 174 0.94 -6.11 -13.18
CA ASN A 174 1.24 -5.91 -14.60
C ASN A 174 2.54 -6.61 -15.01
N GLN A 175 3.51 -6.70 -14.10
CA GLN A 175 4.79 -7.36 -14.34
C GLN A 175 4.62 -8.87 -14.54
N TRP A 176 3.72 -9.51 -13.78
CA TRP A 176 3.36 -10.90 -13.99
C TRP A 176 2.83 -11.13 -15.42
N LYS A 177 1.86 -10.31 -15.82
CA LYS A 177 1.26 -10.39 -17.17
C LYS A 177 2.30 -10.20 -18.29
N THR A 178 3.19 -9.23 -18.10
CA THR A 178 4.29 -8.95 -19.04
C THR A 178 5.28 -10.10 -19.09
N MET A 179 5.63 -10.70 -17.94
CA MET A 179 6.52 -11.86 -17.86
C MET A 179 5.93 -13.07 -18.57
N VAL A 180 4.67 -13.42 -18.29
CA VAL A 180 3.98 -14.56 -18.94
C VAL A 180 3.92 -14.35 -20.45
N LYS A 181 3.60 -13.14 -20.90
CA LYS A 181 3.62 -12.80 -22.33
C LYS A 181 5.01 -12.99 -22.94
N ALA A 182 6.05 -12.44 -22.33
CA ALA A 182 7.43 -12.56 -22.82
C ALA A 182 7.88 -14.03 -22.89
N ILE A 183 7.55 -14.85 -21.88
CA ILE A 183 7.85 -16.29 -21.87
C ILE A 183 7.11 -16.99 -23.01
N SER A 184 5.84 -16.66 -23.25
CA SER A 184 5.05 -17.26 -24.33
C SER A 184 5.58 -16.90 -25.73
N GLU A 185 6.17 -15.72 -25.90
CA GLU A 185 6.79 -15.26 -27.14
C GLU A 185 8.12 -15.96 -27.45
N VAL A 186 8.88 -16.37 -26.42
CA VAL A 186 10.07 -17.21 -26.60
C VAL A 186 9.71 -18.58 -27.19
N GLY A 187 8.54 -19.11 -26.82
CA GLY A 187 8.09 -20.44 -27.24
C GLY A 187 8.98 -21.57 -26.70
N PRO A 188 8.85 -22.77 -27.26
CA PRO A 188 9.66 -23.93 -26.85
C PRO A 188 11.10 -23.77 -27.36
N CYS A 189 11.96 -23.20 -26.54
CA CYS A 189 13.38 -23.03 -26.81
C CYS A 189 14.18 -24.07 -26.03
N GLN A 190 14.83 -24.98 -26.75
CA GLN A 190 15.60 -26.06 -26.12
C GLN A 190 16.79 -25.48 -25.31
N GLY A 191 16.88 -25.85 -24.04
CA GLY A 191 17.97 -25.43 -23.15
C GLY A 191 17.79 -24.06 -22.50
N TRP A 192 16.71 -23.32 -22.77
CA TRP A 192 16.42 -22.07 -22.07
C TRP A 192 15.52 -22.33 -20.86
N SER A 193 15.99 -21.94 -19.68
CA SER A 193 15.29 -22.08 -18.39
C SER A 193 15.07 -20.76 -17.66
N GLY A 194 15.24 -19.65 -18.36
CA GLY A 194 15.24 -18.31 -17.77
C GLY A 194 16.62 -17.86 -17.29
N PRO A 195 16.72 -16.67 -16.70
CA PRO A 195 17.98 -16.15 -16.15
C PRO A 195 18.44 -16.99 -14.97
N SER A 196 19.75 -17.24 -14.86
CA SER A 196 20.31 -17.95 -13.72
C SER A 196 20.24 -17.13 -12.43
N TYR A 197 20.32 -17.81 -11.27
CA TYR A 197 20.40 -17.14 -9.96
C TYR A 197 21.57 -16.12 -9.90
N SER A 198 22.71 -16.49 -10.48
CA SER A 198 23.88 -15.59 -10.54
C SER A 198 23.61 -14.36 -11.41
N ASP A 199 23.02 -14.56 -12.61
CA ASP A 199 22.69 -13.46 -13.52
C ASP A 199 21.67 -12.49 -12.89
N MET A 200 20.67 -13.04 -12.19
CA MET A 200 19.68 -12.21 -11.48
C MET A 200 20.33 -11.32 -10.43
N ARG A 201 21.29 -11.86 -9.65
CA ARG A 201 21.95 -11.10 -8.56
C ARG A 201 22.95 -10.05 -9.06
N THR A 202 23.43 -10.15 -10.24
CA THR A 202 24.48 -9.30 -10.80
C THR A 202 23.99 -8.55 -12.03
N THR A 203 24.12 -9.15 -13.19
CA THR A 203 23.89 -8.52 -14.49
C THR A 203 22.47 -7.95 -14.63
N LYS A 204 21.44 -8.73 -14.25
CA LYS A 204 20.04 -8.29 -14.45
C LYS A 204 19.63 -7.14 -13.54
N ILE A 205 20.10 -7.15 -12.28
CA ILE A 205 19.90 -6.02 -11.38
C ILE A 205 20.59 -4.76 -11.92
N ASP A 206 21.81 -4.87 -12.45
CA ASP A 206 22.55 -3.71 -12.97
C ASP A 206 21.98 -3.20 -14.29
N GLU A 207 21.51 -4.09 -15.16
CA GLU A 207 20.77 -3.71 -16.37
C GLU A 207 19.49 -2.95 -16.03
N GLU A 208 18.72 -3.43 -15.06
CA GLU A 208 17.48 -2.81 -14.63
C GLU A 208 17.72 -1.45 -13.96
N LYS A 209 18.76 -1.32 -13.12
CA LYS A 209 19.18 -0.02 -12.59
C LYS A 209 19.51 0.98 -13.70
N LYS A 210 20.28 0.56 -14.71
CA LYS A 210 20.60 1.42 -15.86
C LYS A 210 19.34 1.82 -16.61
N ARG A 211 18.41 0.88 -16.85
CA ARG A 211 17.14 1.16 -17.52
C ARG A 211 16.32 2.20 -16.73
N ILE A 212 16.21 2.03 -15.41
CA ILE A 212 15.52 2.97 -14.52
C ILE A 212 16.20 4.36 -14.60
N HIS A 213 17.52 4.42 -14.48
CA HIS A 213 18.25 5.68 -14.59
C HIS A 213 17.99 6.42 -15.93
N LEU A 214 17.96 5.69 -17.04
CA LEU A 214 17.64 6.26 -18.35
C LEU A 214 16.19 6.74 -18.45
N SER A 215 15.24 5.96 -17.91
CA SER A 215 13.82 6.34 -17.91
C SER A 215 13.52 7.57 -17.06
N LEU A 216 14.37 7.88 -16.08
CA LEU A 216 14.25 9.02 -15.19
C LEU A 216 15.03 10.26 -15.65
N ALA A 217 15.82 10.16 -16.73
CA ALA A 217 16.54 11.30 -17.28
C ALA A 217 15.63 12.51 -17.62
N PRO A 218 14.44 12.34 -18.26
CA PRO A 218 13.53 13.45 -18.51
C PRO A 218 13.00 14.15 -17.24
N MET A 219 12.94 13.43 -16.13
CA MET A 219 12.56 14.01 -14.83
C MET A 219 13.68 14.89 -14.27
N ARG A 220 14.94 14.45 -14.42
CA ARG A 220 16.12 15.22 -13.98
C ARG A 220 16.21 16.57 -14.69
N GLU A 221 15.91 16.63 -15.99
CA GLU A 221 15.89 17.88 -16.76
C GLU A 221 14.88 18.91 -16.25
N LYS A 222 13.83 18.45 -15.58
CA LYS A 222 12.78 19.31 -15.03
C LYS A 222 13.09 19.87 -13.64
N TRP A 223 14.13 19.38 -12.95
CA TRP A 223 14.54 19.92 -11.66
C TRP A 223 14.91 21.40 -11.73
N PHE A 224 15.55 21.81 -12.81
CA PHE A 224 15.87 23.23 -13.04
C PHE A 224 14.61 24.12 -13.10
N ARG A 225 13.51 23.60 -13.66
CA ARG A 225 12.28 24.39 -13.84
C ARG A 225 11.42 24.46 -12.59
N TYR A 226 11.32 23.35 -11.87
CA TYR A 226 10.35 23.21 -10.77
C TYR A 226 11.00 23.26 -9.39
N GLY A 227 12.31 23.20 -9.32
CA GLY A 227 12.99 22.91 -8.06
C GLY A 227 12.75 21.49 -7.59
N CYS A 228 13.44 21.07 -6.56
CA CYS A 228 13.24 19.78 -5.93
C CYS A 228 13.51 19.81 -4.42
N THR A 229 12.96 18.82 -3.72
CA THR A 229 13.19 18.52 -2.32
C THR A 229 14.01 17.26 -2.20
N ILE A 230 15.06 17.26 -1.39
CA ILE A 230 15.75 16.05 -0.96
C ILE A 230 15.06 15.50 0.28
N LEU A 231 14.64 14.24 0.21
CA LEU A 231 14.05 13.50 1.31
C LEU A 231 15.05 12.50 1.85
N SER A 232 15.16 12.39 3.16
CA SER A 232 16.01 11.40 3.80
C SER A 232 15.29 10.75 4.97
N ASP A 233 15.30 9.41 5.00
CA ASP A 233 14.69 8.59 6.04
C ASP A 233 15.66 7.52 6.50
N GLY A 234 15.74 7.33 7.82
CA GLY A 234 16.64 6.38 8.47
C GLY A 234 15.87 5.19 9.03
N TRP A 235 16.30 3.98 8.72
CA TRP A 235 15.68 2.74 9.21
C TRP A 235 16.73 1.66 9.51
N ARG A 236 16.31 0.56 10.12
CA ARG A 236 17.16 -0.60 10.36
C ARG A 236 16.65 -1.79 9.58
N ASP A 237 17.58 -2.55 9.01
CA ASP A 237 17.23 -3.81 8.33
C ASP A 237 17.13 -4.98 9.33
N ARG A 238 16.70 -6.14 8.84
CA ARG A 238 16.60 -7.38 9.65
C ARG A 238 17.89 -7.83 10.33
N LYS A 239 19.05 -7.34 9.88
CA LYS A 239 20.36 -7.58 10.50
C LYS A 239 20.77 -6.44 11.42
N ASN A 240 19.82 -5.60 11.84
CA ASN A 240 20.04 -4.44 12.68
C ASN A 240 21.06 -3.44 12.12
N ARG A 241 21.22 -3.38 10.77
CA ARG A 241 22.09 -2.42 10.12
C ARG A 241 21.30 -1.14 9.87
N GLY A 242 21.82 -0.02 10.36
CA GLY A 242 21.24 1.28 10.04
C GLY A 242 21.43 1.61 8.56
N ILE A 243 20.37 2.11 7.94
CA ILE A 243 20.34 2.52 6.53
C ILE A 243 19.69 3.89 6.46
N ILE A 244 20.27 4.81 5.67
CA ILE A 244 19.67 6.09 5.33
C ILE A 244 19.30 6.05 3.84
N ASN A 245 18.05 6.20 3.53
CA ASN A 245 17.56 6.40 2.17
C ASN A 245 17.65 7.89 1.81
N ILE A 246 18.04 8.19 0.57
CA ILE A 246 18.06 9.54 0.01
C ILE A 246 17.27 9.52 -1.28
N LEU A 247 16.23 10.37 -1.34
CA LEU A 247 15.32 10.50 -2.47
C LEU A 247 15.31 11.98 -2.92
N VAL A 248 14.91 12.19 -4.17
CA VAL A 248 14.67 13.54 -4.73
C VAL A 248 13.22 13.59 -5.17
N SER A 249 12.48 14.55 -4.67
CA SER A 249 11.07 14.75 -5.00
C SER A 249 10.87 16.08 -5.73
N CYS A 250 10.02 16.08 -6.74
CA CYS A 250 9.57 17.26 -7.45
C CYS A 250 8.10 17.07 -7.88
N PRO A 251 7.39 18.09 -8.38
CA PRO A 251 5.97 17.99 -8.75
C PRO A 251 5.61 16.89 -9.75
N ILE A 252 6.59 16.29 -10.42
CA ILE A 252 6.38 15.23 -11.42
C ILE A 252 6.60 13.83 -10.86
N GLY A 253 7.13 13.71 -9.66
CA GLY A 253 7.34 12.43 -8.97
C GLY A 253 8.56 12.42 -8.07
N THR A 254 8.73 11.30 -7.38
CA THR A 254 9.82 11.08 -6.44
C THR A 254 10.79 10.02 -6.99
N PHE A 255 12.06 10.30 -6.87
CA PHE A 255 13.16 9.51 -7.38
C PHE A 255 14.05 9.02 -6.25
N PHE A 256 14.25 7.71 -6.15
CA PHE A 256 15.23 7.13 -5.23
C PHE A 256 16.66 7.35 -5.76
N LEU A 257 17.46 8.07 -5.01
CA LEU A 257 18.84 8.37 -5.39
C LEU A 257 19.80 7.27 -4.92
N ARG A 258 19.81 7.00 -3.62
CA ARG A 258 20.67 5.96 -3.01
C ARG A 258 20.24 5.59 -1.60
N ALA A 259 20.71 4.41 -1.15
CA ALA A 259 20.74 4.03 0.26
C ALA A 259 22.19 4.04 0.78
N VAL A 260 22.37 4.49 2.00
CA VAL A 260 23.68 4.58 2.67
C VAL A 260 23.63 3.75 3.95
N GLU A 261 24.49 2.76 4.06
CA GLU A 261 24.64 1.98 5.30
C GLU A 261 25.38 2.82 6.34
N VAL A 262 24.79 2.95 7.53
CA VAL A 262 25.34 3.71 8.66
C VAL A 262 25.78 2.78 9.80
N GLY A 263 26.58 3.31 10.72
CA GLY A 263 26.96 2.54 11.90
C GLY A 263 28.00 1.45 11.67
N LYS A 264 28.65 1.41 10.48
CA LYS A 264 29.75 0.47 10.27
C LYS A 264 30.82 0.59 11.36
N LYS A 265 31.23 -0.55 11.94
CA LYS A 265 32.25 -0.63 13.01
C LYS A 265 31.83 0.08 14.31
N GLY A 266 30.54 0.08 14.67
CA GLY A 266 30.05 0.65 15.94
C GLY A 266 30.10 2.19 16.02
N LYS A 267 30.31 2.89 14.89
CA LYS A 267 30.29 4.36 14.86
C LYS A 267 28.87 4.87 14.92
N LYS A 268 28.58 5.78 15.86
CA LYS A 268 27.28 6.49 15.94
C LYS A 268 27.04 7.32 14.67
N THR A 269 25.80 7.35 14.21
CA THR A 269 25.35 8.21 13.12
C THR A 269 25.29 9.65 13.63
N THR A 270 26.22 10.50 13.24
CA THR A 270 26.29 11.91 13.64
C THR A 270 25.67 12.82 12.61
N GLY A 271 25.25 14.03 13.02
CA GLY A 271 24.75 15.06 12.09
C GLY A 271 25.74 15.40 10.97
N VAL A 272 27.04 15.44 11.28
CA VAL A 272 28.11 15.63 10.28
C VAL A 272 28.17 14.49 9.26
N PHE A 273 27.96 13.25 9.71
CA PHE A 273 27.91 12.10 8.80
C PHE A 273 26.71 12.21 7.84
N ILE A 274 25.52 12.51 8.36
CA ILE A 274 24.30 12.67 7.54
C ILE A 274 24.51 13.83 6.57
N TYR A 275 25.02 14.96 7.07
CA TYR A 275 25.29 16.15 6.26
C TYR A 275 26.16 15.86 5.04
N ARG A 276 27.25 15.11 5.20
CA ARG A 276 28.14 14.74 4.08
C ARG A 276 27.41 13.99 2.97
N HIS A 277 26.45 13.13 3.32
CA HIS A 277 25.70 12.35 2.35
C HIS A 277 24.59 13.18 1.68
N ILE A 278 23.94 14.08 2.44
CA ILE A 278 22.98 15.05 1.91
C ILE A 278 23.68 16.05 0.99
N LYS A 279 24.83 16.60 1.41
CA LYS A 279 25.67 17.50 0.58
C LYS A 279 26.03 16.85 -0.75
N LYS A 280 26.47 15.59 -0.73
CA LYS A 280 26.75 14.85 -1.97
C LYS A 280 25.53 14.70 -2.86
N ALA A 281 24.33 14.56 -2.29
CA ALA A 281 23.09 14.51 -3.05
C ALA A 281 22.74 15.89 -3.64
N ILE A 282 22.92 16.97 -2.88
CA ILE A 282 22.75 18.35 -3.35
C ILE A 282 23.67 18.66 -4.53
N GLU A 283 24.94 18.28 -4.42
CA GLU A 283 25.93 18.46 -5.48
C GLU A 283 25.57 17.68 -6.75
N GLU A 284 25.08 16.43 -6.61
CA GLU A 284 24.63 15.59 -7.75
C GLU A 284 23.39 16.15 -8.45
N VAL A 285 22.46 16.72 -7.67
CA VAL A 285 21.21 17.31 -8.18
C VAL A 285 21.47 18.73 -8.76
N GLY A 286 22.50 19.39 -8.27
CA GLY A 286 22.80 20.80 -8.48
C GLY A 286 22.14 21.66 -7.39
N SER A 287 22.97 22.37 -6.62
CA SER A 287 22.49 23.14 -5.45
C SER A 287 21.43 24.17 -5.79
N SER A 288 21.48 24.78 -6.97
CA SER A 288 20.47 25.75 -7.46
C SER A 288 19.09 25.13 -7.73
N ASN A 289 19.02 23.80 -7.88
CA ASN A 289 17.77 23.08 -8.11
C ASN A 289 17.11 22.63 -6.80
N VAL A 290 17.85 22.60 -5.68
CA VAL A 290 17.34 22.12 -4.38
C VAL A 290 16.81 23.30 -3.59
N VAL A 291 15.54 23.23 -3.20
CA VAL A 291 14.86 24.26 -2.40
C VAL A 291 14.67 23.84 -0.95
N GLN A 292 14.63 22.54 -0.69
CA GLN A 292 14.31 21.98 0.62
C GLN A 292 15.01 20.66 0.86
N VAL A 293 15.34 20.39 2.13
CA VAL A 293 15.74 19.07 2.63
C VAL A 293 14.79 18.69 3.76
N VAL A 294 14.19 17.50 3.67
CA VAL A 294 13.30 16.93 4.70
C VAL A 294 13.96 15.70 5.31
N THR A 295 14.01 15.61 6.61
CA THR A 295 14.49 14.44 7.34
C THR A 295 13.58 14.12 8.53
N ASP A 296 13.84 13.02 9.23
CA ASP A 296 13.25 12.75 10.52
C ASP A 296 13.64 13.81 11.58
N ASN A 297 13.08 13.67 12.79
CA ASN A 297 13.22 14.66 13.87
C ASN A 297 14.37 14.37 14.83
N ALA A 298 15.21 13.40 14.55
CA ALA A 298 16.29 13.02 15.44
C ALA A 298 17.28 14.18 15.68
N SER A 299 17.94 14.17 16.83
CA SER A 299 18.88 15.25 17.24
C SER A 299 20.05 15.42 16.25
N ASN A 300 20.51 14.32 15.67
CA ASN A 300 21.55 14.32 14.64
C ASN A 300 21.05 14.94 13.32
N CYS A 301 19.79 14.75 12.94
CA CYS A 301 19.19 15.40 11.78
C CYS A 301 19.01 16.90 11.98
N ARG A 302 18.69 17.35 13.20
CA ARG A 302 18.66 18.76 13.54
C ARG A 302 20.05 19.41 13.41
N HIS A 303 21.10 18.76 13.91
CA HIS A 303 22.47 19.21 13.73
C HIS A 303 22.89 19.25 12.25
N MET A 304 22.46 18.25 11.48
CA MET A 304 22.64 18.25 10.02
C MET A 304 21.98 19.47 9.37
N GLY A 305 20.73 19.79 9.77
CA GLY A 305 20.01 20.98 9.29
C GLY A 305 20.76 22.29 9.56
N GLN A 306 21.34 22.47 10.74
CA GLN A 306 22.15 23.64 11.08
C GLN A 306 23.39 23.77 10.18
N LEU A 307 24.07 22.64 9.89
CA LEU A 307 25.22 22.62 8.97
C LEU A 307 24.80 22.95 7.54
N LEU A 308 23.62 22.45 7.13
CA LEU A 308 23.06 22.68 5.80
C LEU A 308 22.75 24.16 5.60
N GLU A 309 22.01 24.79 6.51
CA GLU A 309 21.59 26.18 6.43
C GLU A 309 22.79 27.13 6.49
N GLY A 310 23.86 26.73 7.20
CA GLY A 310 25.11 27.50 7.25
C GLY A 310 25.89 27.50 5.93
N GLU A 311 25.87 26.41 5.15
CA GLU A 311 26.58 26.33 3.87
C GLU A 311 25.70 26.68 2.66
N TYR A 312 24.38 26.36 2.72
CA TYR A 312 23.42 26.63 1.66
C TYR A 312 22.23 27.47 2.18
N PRO A 313 22.37 28.78 2.37
CA PRO A 313 21.32 29.62 2.95
C PRO A 313 20.00 29.66 2.20
N HIS A 314 20.00 29.24 0.91
CA HIS A 314 18.81 29.18 0.06
C HIS A 314 18.07 27.83 0.18
N ILE A 315 18.65 26.83 0.85
CA ILE A 315 18.04 25.51 1.04
C ILE A 315 17.49 25.43 2.47
N VAL A 316 16.18 25.26 2.59
CA VAL A 316 15.52 25.19 3.90
C VAL A 316 15.48 23.76 4.39
N TRP A 317 15.95 23.53 5.62
CA TRP A 317 15.73 22.25 6.29
C TRP A 317 14.38 22.25 7.01
N THR A 318 13.57 21.20 6.80
CA THR A 318 12.32 20.98 7.54
C THR A 318 12.28 19.56 8.12
N PRO A 319 11.77 19.41 9.34
CA PRO A 319 11.46 18.09 9.88
C PRO A 319 10.28 17.47 9.12
N CYS A 320 10.26 16.15 9.01
CA CYS A 320 9.14 15.41 8.42
C CYS A 320 7.85 15.66 9.19
N ALA A 321 6.83 16.17 8.52
CA ALA A 321 5.56 16.51 9.15
C ALA A 321 4.83 15.27 9.68
N THR A 322 4.80 14.19 8.88
CA THR A 322 4.18 12.91 9.26
C THR A 322 4.82 12.35 10.53
N HIS A 323 6.15 12.33 10.61
CA HIS A 323 6.86 11.89 11.81
C HIS A 323 6.62 12.81 13.02
N CYS A 324 6.50 14.14 12.81
CA CYS A 324 6.12 15.07 13.88
C CYS A 324 4.73 14.80 14.44
N LEU A 325 3.78 14.48 13.57
CA LEU A 325 2.40 14.16 13.96
C LEU A 325 2.30 12.83 14.69
N ASP A 326 3.08 11.82 14.26
CA ASP A 326 3.18 10.55 14.99
C ASP A 326 3.75 10.73 16.39
N LEU A 327 4.82 11.51 16.53
CA LEU A 327 5.36 11.91 17.84
C LEU A 327 4.39 12.77 18.66
N LEU A 328 3.53 13.56 18.03
CA LEU A 328 2.46 14.29 18.74
C LEU A 328 1.45 13.31 19.33
N MET A 329 1.03 12.31 18.55
CA MET A 329 0.13 11.28 19.06
C MET A 329 0.77 10.49 20.20
N GLU A 330 2.08 10.23 20.14
CA GLU A 330 2.85 9.61 21.22
C GLU A 330 2.86 10.48 22.49
N ASP A 331 3.08 11.80 22.36
CA ASP A 331 3.04 12.74 23.49
C ASP A 331 1.66 12.75 24.15
N ILE A 332 0.59 12.77 23.35
CA ILE A 332 -0.79 12.68 23.85
C ILE A 332 -1.01 11.34 24.56
N GLY A 333 -0.47 10.26 24.03
CA GLY A 333 -0.53 8.93 24.64
C GLY A 333 0.13 8.83 26.01
N LYS A 334 1.05 9.74 26.35
CA LYS A 334 1.72 9.82 27.65
C LYS A 334 0.87 10.55 28.70
N LEU A 335 -0.19 11.28 28.31
CA LEU A 335 -1.11 11.92 29.25
C LEU A 335 -1.75 10.85 30.14
N THR A 336 -1.86 11.14 31.45
CA THR A 336 -2.25 10.14 32.45
C THR A 336 -3.57 9.45 32.13
N TRP A 337 -4.59 10.22 31.74
CA TRP A 337 -5.91 9.70 31.42
C TRP A 337 -5.93 8.90 30.09
N VAL A 338 -5.14 9.31 29.09
CA VAL A 338 -5.00 8.59 27.83
C VAL A 338 -4.27 7.27 28.05
N LYS A 339 -3.13 7.31 28.77
CA LYS A 339 -2.33 6.12 29.09
C LYS A 339 -3.13 5.10 29.87
N ALA A 340 -3.92 5.51 30.86
CA ALA A 340 -4.76 4.60 31.65
C ALA A 340 -5.78 3.86 30.77
N CYS A 341 -6.51 4.59 29.93
CA CYS A 341 -7.52 4.02 29.03
C CYS A 341 -6.90 3.14 27.93
N THR A 342 -5.78 3.55 27.35
CA THR A 342 -5.09 2.77 26.31
C THR A 342 -4.49 1.48 26.86
N LEU A 343 -4.02 1.48 28.12
CA LEU A 343 -3.60 0.24 28.80
C LEU A 343 -4.77 -0.73 28.98
N GLN A 344 -5.94 -0.23 29.41
CA GLN A 344 -7.15 -1.05 29.52
C GLN A 344 -7.57 -1.61 28.15
N ALA A 345 -7.54 -0.80 27.11
CA ALA A 345 -7.82 -1.22 25.73
C ALA A 345 -6.85 -2.33 25.26
N SER A 346 -5.56 -2.16 25.54
CA SER A 346 -4.53 -3.16 25.21
C SER A 346 -4.76 -4.48 25.97
N ASN A 347 -5.20 -4.42 27.22
CA ASN A 347 -5.55 -5.61 28.00
C ASN A 347 -6.74 -6.37 27.39
N ILE A 348 -7.80 -5.66 26.93
CA ILE A 348 -8.90 -6.29 26.19
C ILE A 348 -8.39 -6.98 24.93
N VAL A 349 -7.63 -6.26 24.11
CA VAL A 349 -7.09 -6.82 22.86
C VAL A 349 -6.25 -8.06 23.13
N THR A 350 -5.34 -7.98 24.08
CA THR A 350 -4.45 -9.09 24.44
C THR A 350 -5.25 -10.29 24.94
N PHE A 351 -6.16 -10.08 25.85
CA PHE A 351 -6.99 -11.13 26.42
C PHE A 351 -7.81 -11.86 25.35
N PHE A 352 -8.53 -11.10 24.51
CA PHE A 352 -9.37 -11.69 23.47
C PHE A 352 -8.58 -12.36 22.35
N THR A 353 -7.39 -11.87 22.02
CA THR A 353 -6.59 -12.43 20.92
C THR A 353 -5.66 -13.56 21.32
N GLN A 354 -5.25 -13.66 22.59
CA GLN A 354 -4.37 -14.72 23.06
C GLN A 354 -5.11 -15.98 23.51
N LYS A 355 -6.36 -15.85 23.98
CA LYS A 355 -7.17 -16.99 24.44
C LYS A 355 -8.01 -17.53 23.28
N VAL A 356 -7.59 -18.65 22.67
CA VAL A 356 -8.24 -19.25 21.49
C VAL A 356 -9.74 -19.45 21.67
N LYS A 357 -10.19 -19.93 22.85
CA LYS A 357 -11.62 -20.12 23.14
C LYS A 357 -12.38 -18.80 23.14
N VAL A 358 -11.82 -17.76 23.80
CA VAL A 358 -12.44 -16.42 23.87
C VAL A 358 -12.55 -15.80 22.49
N LEU A 359 -11.49 -15.91 21.67
CA LEU A 359 -11.50 -15.44 20.31
C LEU A 359 -12.55 -16.15 19.45
N ALA A 360 -12.72 -17.47 19.63
CA ALA A 360 -13.77 -18.23 18.96
C ALA A 360 -15.17 -17.72 19.36
N MET A 361 -15.42 -17.52 20.66
CA MET A 361 -16.70 -16.95 21.16
C MET A 361 -16.96 -15.56 20.60
N PHE A 362 -15.93 -14.70 20.51
CA PHE A 362 -16.05 -13.37 19.93
C PHE A 362 -16.44 -13.41 18.46
N ARG A 363 -15.85 -14.33 17.67
CA ARG A 363 -16.14 -14.49 16.25
C ARG A 363 -17.56 -14.94 15.94
N GLU A 364 -18.25 -15.58 16.89
CA GLU A 364 -19.68 -15.89 16.77
C GLU A 364 -20.56 -14.62 16.76
N HIS A 365 -20.08 -13.54 17.37
CA HIS A 365 -20.79 -12.28 17.48
C HIS A 365 -20.27 -11.17 16.55
N SER A 366 -19.10 -11.37 15.91
CA SER A 366 -18.44 -10.33 15.10
C SER A 366 -17.96 -10.85 13.75
N LYS A 367 -18.24 -10.07 12.71
CA LYS A 367 -17.62 -10.26 11.39
C LYS A 367 -16.27 -9.54 11.26
N LEU A 368 -15.94 -8.66 12.22
CA LEU A 368 -14.72 -7.88 12.23
C LEU A 368 -13.73 -8.48 13.21
N GLU A 369 -12.48 -8.59 12.79
CA GLU A 369 -11.39 -9.03 13.67
C GLU A 369 -10.92 -7.90 14.60
N ILE A 370 -10.43 -8.27 15.77
CA ILE A 370 -9.77 -7.34 16.70
C ILE A 370 -8.39 -6.99 16.15
N LYS A 371 -8.07 -5.70 16.06
CA LYS A 371 -6.74 -5.22 15.65
C LYS A 371 -5.80 -5.25 16.85
N LYS A 372 -4.58 -5.81 16.65
CA LYS A 372 -3.55 -5.84 17.69
C LYS A 372 -2.72 -4.56 17.66
N PRO A 373 -2.25 -4.01 18.78
CA PRO A 373 -1.36 -2.87 18.79
C PRO A 373 -0.02 -3.22 18.09
N ALA A 374 0.44 -2.35 17.20
CA ALA A 374 1.80 -2.41 16.66
C ALA A 374 2.74 -1.55 17.53
N THR A 375 3.96 -2.04 17.75
CA THR A 375 4.91 -1.41 18.66
C THR A 375 5.61 -0.17 18.09
N THR A 376 5.54 0.05 16.78
CA THR A 376 6.42 0.99 16.08
C THR A 376 5.82 2.35 15.75
N ARG A 377 4.51 2.55 15.86
CA ARG A 377 3.84 3.84 15.54
C ARG A 377 2.64 4.08 16.45
N PHE A 378 2.61 5.22 17.12
CA PHE A 378 1.50 5.57 18.01
C PHE A 378 0.18 5.80 17.25
N ALA A 379 0.23 6.20 15.99
CA ALA A 379 -0.93 6.27 15.10
C ALA A 379 -1.73 4.96 15.06
N TYR A 380 -1.08 3.81 15.29
CA TYR A 380 -1.75 2.51 15.37
C TYR A 380 -2.71 2.41 16.57
N MET A 381 -2.47 3.15 17.65
CA MET A 381 -3.40 3.19 18.80
C MET A 381 -4.76 3.75 18.41
N TRP A 382 -4.81 4.75 17.50
CA TRP A 382 -6.08 5.23 16.94
C TRP A 382 -6.85 4.09 16.24
N ILE A 383 -6.15 3.28 15.43
CA ILE A 383 -6.74 2.13 14.71
C ILE A 383 -7.29 1.10 15.70
N VAL A 384 -6.55 0.81 16.77
CA VAL A 384 -6.99 -0.13 17.83
C VAL A 384 -8.22 0.38 18.56
N LEU A 385 -8.20 1.64 19.04
CA LEU A 385 -9.33 2.22 19.76
C LEU A 385 -10.56 2.37 18.87
N SER A 386 -10.40 2.78 17.62
CA SER A 386 -11.47 2.85 16.64
C SER A 386 -12.09 1.47 16.40
N ARG A 387 -11.26 0.44 16.18
CA ARG A 387 -11.75 -0.94 16.01
C ARG A 387 -12.43 -1.47 17.26
N LEU A 388 -11.91 -1.18 18.46
CA LEU A 388 -12.58 -1.60 19.70
C LEU A 388 -13.97 -0.98 19.82
N LEU A 389 -14.13 0.29 19.45
CA LEU A 389 -15.44 0.96 19.45
C LEU A 389 -16.41 0.32 18.45
N GLU A 390 -15.94 -0.05 17.26
CA GLU A 390 -16.73 -0.75 16.23
C GLU A 390 -17.21 -2.12 16.72
N VAL A 391 -16.37 -2.82 17.47
CA VAL A 391 -16.69 -4.16 17.99
C VAL A 391 -17.17 -4.15 19.46
N LYS A 392 -17.53 -2.98 20.02
CA LYS A 392 -18.05 -2.83 21.39
C LYS A 392 -19.21 -3.78 21.67
N VAL A 393 -20.20 -3.82 20.77
CA VAL A 393 -21.40 -4.68 20.95
C VAL A 393 -21.03 -6.16 20.93
N PRO A 394 -20.31 -6.68 19.94
CA PRO A 394 -19.79 -8.05 19.94
C PRO A 394 -18.98 -8.41 21.19
N LEU A 395 -18.09 -7.54 21.66
CA LEU A 395 -17.31 -7.80 22.89
C LEU A 395 -18.22 -7.96 24.11
N ARG A 396 -19.23 -7.10 24.27
CA ARG A 396 -20.22 -7.18 25.33
C ARG A 396 -21.08 -8.44 25.25
N GLN A 397 -21.52 -8.79 24.03
CA GLN A 397 -22.28 -10.02 23.82
C GLN A 397 -21.48 -11.26 24.19
N THR A 398 -20.19 -11.28 23.85
CA THR A 398 -19.31 -12.39 24.17
C THR A 398 -19.23 -12.65 25.68
N VAL A 399 -18.97 -11.60 26.48
CA VAL A 399 -18.74 -11.76 27.92
C VAL A 399 -20.03 -12.02 28.75
N VAL A 400 -21.20 -11.94 28.12
CA VAL A 400 -22.50 -12.30 28.74
C VAL A 400 -23.14 -13.52 28.10
N SER A 401 -22.50 -14.15 27.12
CA SER A 401 -23.02 -15.32 26.40
C SER A 401 -23.05 -16.57 27.29
N THR A 402 -23.89 -17.52 26.92
CA THR A 402 -23.91 -18.85 27.56
C THR A 402 -22.55 -19.55 27.44
N PHE A 403 -21.89 -19.43 26.29
CA PHE A 403 -20.55 -19.98 26.07
C PHE A 403 -19.49 -19.41 27.01
N TRP A 404 -19.58 -18.12 27.37
CA TRP A 404 -18.72 -17.51 28.38
C TRP A 404 -19.00 -18.08 29.78
N ILE A 405 -20.27 -18.21 30.15
CA ILE A 405 -20.68 -18.71 31.49
C ILE A 405 -20.24 -20.16 31.66
N GLU A 406 -20.33 -20.99 30.63
CA GLU A 406 -19.95 -22.41 30.63
C GLU A 406 -18.43 -22.63 30.48
N TRP A 407 -17.66 -21.60 30.22
CA TRP A 407 -16.22 -21.71 30.09
C TRP A 407 -15.54 -21.79 31.46
N ASP A 408 -14.74 -22.83 31.71
CA ASP A 408 -14.13 -23.13 33.01
C ASP A 408 -13.33 -21.97 33.60
N GLU A 409 -12.58 -21.21 32.75
CA GLU A 409 -11.78 -20.07 33.18
C GLU A 409 -12.57 -18.76 33.32
N SER A 410 -13.86 -18.74 33.03
CA SER A 410 -14.74 -17.56 33.18
C SER A 410 -14.77 -17.02 34.60
N THR A 411 -14.59 -17.91 35.60
CA THR A 411 -14.56 -17.59 37.03
C THR A 411 -13.22 -17.04 37.52
N SER A 412 -12.17 -17.05 36.70
CA SER A 412 -10.87 -16.48 37.06
C SER A 412 -10.96 -14.97 37.28
N GLU A 413 -10.11 -14.41 38.13
CA GLU A 413 -10.10 -12.96 38.39
C GLU A 413 -9.76 -12.15 37.12
N GLU A 414 -8.91 -12.69 36.25
CA GLU A 414 -8.60 -12.09 34.96
C GLU A 414 -9.87 -11.97 34.08
N SER A 415 -10.59 -13.08 33.90
CA SER A 415 -11.82 -13.13 33.10
C SER A 415 -12.92 -12.23 33.68
N LYS A 416 -13.11 -12.22 34.98
CA LYS A 416 -14.05 -11.33 35.67
C LYS A 416 -13.66 -9.85 35.50
N SER A 417 -12.37 -9.55 35.55
CA SER A 417 -11.87 -8.19 35.32
C SER A 417 -12.16 -7.74 33.87
N MET A 418 -11.90 -8.60 32.87
CA MET A 418 -12.19 -8.30 31.48
C MET A 418 -13.69 -8.17 31.20
N GLN A 419 -14.52 -9.03 31.82
CA GLN A 419 -15.97 -8.93 31.74
C GLN A 419 -16.45 -7.58 32.28
N ARG A 420 -16.01 -7.20 33.50
CA ARG A 420 -16.34 -5.88 34.08
C ARG A 420 -15.92 -4.75 33.18
N LEU A 421 -14.71 -4.78 32.66
CA LEU A 421 -14.17 -3.74 31.78
C LEU A 421 -14.96 -3.62 30.46
N CYS A 422 -15.30 -4.72 29.82
CA CYS A 422 -16.12 -4.70 28.60
C CYS A 422 -17.52 -4.12 28.83
N LEU A 423 -18.08 -4.29 30.03
CA LEU A 423 -19.41 -3.80 30.39
C LEU A 423 -19.40 -2.38 30.96
N ASP A 424 -18.24 -1.88 31.40
CA ASP A 424 -18.09 -0.57 32.00
C ASP A 424 -18.25 0.55 30.95
N GLU A 425 -19.28 1.36 31.11
CA GLU A 425 -19.53 2.49 30.19
C GLU A 425 -18.48 3.59 30.35
N SER A 426 -17.91 3.75 31.55
CA SER A 426 -16.86 4.77 31.79
C SER A 426 -15.61 4.51 30.98
N PHE A 427 -15.22 3.24 30.76
CA PHE A 427 -14.15 2.87 29.86
C PHE A 427 -14.45 3.28 28.41
N TRP A 428 -15.67 2.98 27.93
CA TRP A 428 -16.06 3.32 26.56
C TRP A 428 -16.21 4.84 26.34
N ASP A 429 -16.61 5.58 27.36
CA ASP A 429 -16.60 7.04 27.34
C ASP A 429 -15.17 7.57 27.24
N GLY A 430 -14.23 6.99 27.97
CA GLY A 430 -12.81 7.27 27.83
C GLY A 430 -12.27 7.01 26.42
N VAL A 431 -12.65 5.86 25.81
CA VAL A 431 -12.28 5.55 24.42
C VAL A 431 -12.83 6.61 23.45
N ARG A 432 -14.12 7.01 23.61
CA ARG A 432 -14.73 8.05 22.78
C ARG A 432 -14.05 9.42 22.97
N ALA A 433 -13.73 9.77 24.20
CA ALA A 433 -13.03 11.01 24.52
C ALA A 433 -11.65 11.09 23.86
N ILE A 434 -10.86 10.00 23.95
CA ILE A 434 -9.55 9.93 23.29
C ILE A 434 -9.72 10.04 21.78
N LEU A 435 -10.60 9.27 21.18
CA LEU A 435 -10.85 9.33 19.73
C LEU A 435 -11.31 10.72 19.28
N GLY A 436 -12.11 11.41 20.10
CA GLY A 436 -12.57 12.76 19.82
C GLY A 436 -11.41 13.75 19.61
N VAL A 437 -10.36 13.65 20.41
CA VAL A 437 -9.21 14.59 20.34
C VAL A 437 -8.07 14.11 19.45
N ILE A 438 -7.89 12.81 19.25
CA ILE A 438 -6.79 12.31 18.40
C ILE A 438 -7.19 12.15 16.93
N THR A 439 -8.49 11.99 16.61
CA THR A 439 -8.96 11.85 15.22
C THR A 439 -8.56 13.03 14.33
N PRO A 440 -8.67 14.30 14.74
CA PRO A 440 -8.20 15.42 13.93
C PRO A 440 -6.71 15.33 13.59
N ILE A 441 -5.88 14.87 14.54
CA ILE A 441 -4.43 14.69 14.36
C ILE A 441 -4.15 13.50 13.43
N TYR A 442 -4.87 12.39 13.62
CA TYR A 442 -4.77 11.23 12.74
C TYR A 442 -5.14 11.56 11.29
N LYS A 443 -6.22 12.33 11.08
CA LYS A 443 -6.57 12.85 9.74
C LYS A 443 -5.46 13.71 9.16
N ALA A 444 -4.86 14.60 9.97
CA ALA A 444 -3.73 15.43 9.57
C ALA A 444 -2.52 14.56 9.14
N LEU A 445 -2.23 13.51 9.91
CA LEU A 445 -1.18 12.53 9.60
C LEU A 445 -1.46 11.83 8.27
N CYS A 446 -2.66 11.30 8.04
CA CYS A 446 -3.03 10.67 6.78
C CYS A 446 -2.89 11.64 5.59
N MET A 447 -3.27 12.90 5.75
CA MET A 447 -3.13 13.91 4.70
C MET A 447 -1.66 14.24 4.39
N THR A 448 -0.77 14.21 5.39
CA THR A 448 0.67 14.45 5.18
C THR A 448 1.42 13.23 4.66
N ASP A 449 0.86 12.03 4.82
CA ASP A 449 1.42 10.77 4.33
C ASP A 449 0.97 10.41 2.90
N CYS A 450 0.04 11.20 2.32
CA CYS A 450 -0.40 11.03 0.94
C CYS A 450 0.64 11.54 -0.06
N GLU A 451 0.61 10.95 -1.28
CA GLU A 451 1.39 11.49 -2.40
C GLU A 451 0.93 12.90 -2.77
N GLY A 452 1.87 13.82 -2.95
CA GLY A 452 1.60 15.18 -3.40
C GLY A 452 2.26 16.27 -2.55
N ALA A 453 2.10 17.52 -2.98
CA ALA A 453 2.66 18.69 -2.30
C ALA A 453 1.76 19.12 -1.12
N THR A 454 2.07 18.69 0.09
CA THR A 454 1.29 19.00 1.30
C THR A 454 1.88 20.17 2.10
N LEU A 455 3.08 20.64 1.79
CA LEU A 455 3.81 21.66 2.54
C LEU A 455 2.98 22.93 2.79
N GLY A 456 2.36 23.48 1.75
CA GLY A 456 1.54 24.68 1.86
C GLY A 456 0.18 24.45 2.53
N LEU A 457 -0.31 23.22 2.57
CA LEU A 457 -1.57 22.85 3.25
C LEU A 457 -1.36 22.64 4.75
N LEU A 458 -0.14 22.43 5.21
CA LEU A 458 0.15 22.00 6.58
C LEU A 458 -0.37 23.01 7.63
N ILE A 459 -0.24 24.31 7.39
CA ILE A 459 -0.79 25.34 8.27
C ILE A 459 -2.31 25.20 8.40
N HIS A 460 -2.98 25.02 7.26
CA HIS A 460 -4.44 24.88 7.24
C HIS A 460 -4.88 23.59 7.95
N ILE A 461 -4.21 22.48 7.67
CA ILE A 461 -4.46 21.18 8.29
C ILE A 461 -4.33 21.29 9.82
N MET A 462 -3.24 21.90 10.31
CA MET A 462 -2.99 22.05 11.74
C MET A 462 -3.97 22.99 12.41
N ARG A 463 -4.32 24.12 11.78
CA ARG A 463 -5.36 25.03 12.30
C ARG A 463 -6.69 24.33 12.44
N ARG A 464 -7.09 23.56 11.43
CA ARG A 464 -8.34 22.79 11.46
C ARG A 464 -8.29 21.73 12.55
N ALA A 465 -7.22 20.97 12.67
CA ALA A 465 -7.08 19.97 13.74
C ALA A 465 -7.19 20.60 15.14
N MET A 466 -6.50 21.72 15.39
CA MET A 466 -6.61 22.43 16.66
C MET A 466 -8.02 22.99 16.91
N GLN A 467 -8.73 23.42 15.87
CA GLN A 467 -10.12 23.88 16.00
C GLN A 467 -11.05 22.72 16.36
N GLU A 468 -10.95 21.58 15.67
CA GLU A 468 -11.74 20.37 15.97
C GLU A 468 -11.49 19.88 17.41
N ILE A 469 -10.24 19.99 17.92
CA ILE A 469 -9.92 19.66 19.31
C ILE A 469 -10.59 20.65 20.29
N ARG A 470 -10.56 21.96 19.99
CA ARG A 470 -11.22 22.99 20.85
C ARG A 470 -12.72 22.78 20.95
N GLU A 471 -13.34 22.34 19.87
CA GLU A 471 -14.79 22.08 19.77
C GLU A 471 -15.20 20.72 20.33
N CYS A 472 -14.26 19.87 20.70
CA CYS A 472 -14.55 18.54 21.24
C CYS A 472 -15.23 18.65 22.63
N THR A 473 -16.46 18.17 22.71
CA THR A 473 -17.28 18.17 23.94
C THR A 473 -17.15 16.87 24.74
N LEU A 474 -16.40 15.88 24.24
CA LEU A 474 -16.24 14.58 24.88
C LEU A 474 -15.16 14.55 25.96
N VAL A 475 -14.41 15.63 26.12
CA VAL A 475 -13.31 15.77 27.09
C VAL A 475 -13.59 16.96 28.03
N THR A 476 -12.99 16.91 29.23
CA THR A 476 -13.02 18.05 30.15
C THR A 476 -12.17 19.22 29.59
N GLU A 477 -12.35 20.41 30.14
CA GLU A 477 -11.55 21.59 29.79
C GLU A 477 -10.06 21.34 30.03
N GLU A 478 -9.70 20.76 31.17
CA GLU A 478 -8.32 20.42 31.54
C GLU A 478 -7.71 19.42 30.53
N GLN A 479 -8.42 18.35 30.19
CA GLN A 479 -7.97 17.35 29.22
C GLN A 479 -7.77 17.96 27.82
N ARG A 480 -8.65 18.87 27.42
CA ARG A 480 -8.57 19.59 26.16
C ARG A 480 -7.33 20.47 26.11
N ASP A 481 -7.07 21.23 27.20
CA ASP A 481 -5.93 22.11 27.30
C ASP A 481 -4.60 21.35 27.27
N GLU A 482 -4.49 20.20 27.97
CA GLU A 482 -3.32 19.31 27.89
C GLU A 482 -3.03 18.88 26.45
N VAL A 483 -4.06 18.48 25.69
CA VAL A 483 -3.91 18.06 24.27
C VAL A 483 -3.54 19.25 23.38
N LEU A 484 -4.16 20.41 23.59
CA LEU A 484 -3.84 21.63 22.83
C LEU A 484 -2.42 22.11 23.11
N GLU A 485 -1.96 22.05 24.36
CA GLU A 485 -0.59 22.42 24.74
C GLU A 485 0.43 21.48 24.05
N ALA A 486 0.21 20.17 24.10
CA ALA A 486 1.05 19.20 23.39
C ALA A 486 1.08 19.51 21.88
N THR A 487 -0.09 19.79 21.29
CA THR A 487 -0.23 20.12 19.86
C THR A 487 0.51 21.41 19.50
N MET A 488 0.36 22.47 20.30
CA MET A 488 1.05 23.75 20.08
C MET A 488 2.56 23.61 20.23
N ARG A 489 3.05 22.87 21.23
CA ARG A 489 4.47 22.60 21.42
C ARG A 489 5.08 21.90 20.20
N ARG A 490 4.42 20.86 19.68
CA ARG A 490 4.88 20.17 18.46
C ARG A 490 4.78 21.04 17.22
N TRP A 491 3.70 21.80 17.09
CA TRP A 491 3.52 22.74 15.98
C TRP A 491 4.62 23.81 15.95
N THR A 492 4.90 24.46 17.06
CA THR A 492 5.95 25.49 17.17
C THR A 492 7.31 24.93 16.78
N TRP A 493 7.57 23.67 17.15
CA TRP A 493 8.81 23.01 16.79
C TRP A 493 8.88 22.63 15.29
N MET A 494 7.78 22.17 14.71
CA MET A 494 7.69 21.73 13.31
C MET A 494 7.60 22.89 12.33
N HIS A 495 6.92 23.96 12.70
CA HIS A 495 6.65 25.09 11.82
C HIS A 495 7.94 25.79 11.36
N ARG A 496 8.00 26.11 10.07
CA ARG A 496 9.06 26.88 9.43
C ARG A 496 8.43 27.95 8.52
N PRO A 497 9.10 29.09 8.26
CA PRO A 497 8.56 30.15 7.38
C PRO A 497 8.14 29.65 5.99
N ILE A 498 8.80 28.62 5.46
CA ILE A 498 8.47 28.01 4.16
C ILE A 498 7.04 27.45 4.09
N HIS A 499 6.46 27.03 5.23
CA HIS A 499 5.07 26.57 5.26
C HIS A 499 4.09 27.72 4.98
N GLY A 500 4.33 28.92 5.53
CA GLY A 500 3.53 30.11 5.26
C GLY A 500 3.65 30.55 3.81
N PHE A 501 4.89 30.65 3.33
CA PHE A 501 5.17 31.05 1.96
C PHE A 501 4.54 30.11 0.93
N ALA A 502 4.65 28.79 1.14
CA ALA A 502 4.01 27.81 0.29
C ALA A 502 2.47 27.88 0.33
N GLY A 503 1.88 28.26 1.48
CA GLY A 503 0.44 28.47 1.65
C GLY A 503 -0.13 29.67 0.91
N GLU A 504 0.65 30.75 0.79
CA GLU A 504 0.26 31.96 0.05
C GLU A 504 0.25 31.73 -1.48
N ILE A 505 1.10 30.86 -1.98
CA ILE A 505 1.20 30.53 -3.42
C ILE A 505 0.11 29.55 -3.87
N LEU A 506 -0.40 28.70 -2.99
CA LEU A 506 -1.41 27.67 -3.29
C LEU A 506 -2.68 28.19 -3.98
N PRO A 507 -3.28 29.34 -3.62
CA PRO A 507 -4.45 29.86 -4.33
C PRO A 507 -4.22 30.09 -5.81
N PHE A 508 -3.01 30.45 -6.22
CA PHE A 508 -2.65 30.63 -7.62
C PHE A 508 -2.51 29.31 -8.38
N PHE A 509 -2.10 28.21 -7.73
CA PHE A 509 -1.98 26.91 -8.36
C PHE A 509 -3.33 26.19 -8.53
N PHE A 510 -4.27 26.34 -7.57
CA PHE A 510 -5.60 25.74 -7.68
C PHE A 510 -6.51 26.40 -8.72
N LEU A 511 -6.25 27.63 -9.11
CA LEU A 511 -6.97 28.31 -10.17
C LEU A 511 -6.59 27.82 -11.59
N HIS A 512 -5.44 27.14 -11.75
CA HIS A 512 -4.93 26.66 -13.04
C HIS A 512 -4.98 25.13 -13.21
N VAL A 513 -5.21 24.37 -12.13
CA VAL A 513 -5.44 22.93 -12.19
C VAL A 513 -6.91 22.70 -11.86
N GLY A 514 -7.71 22.63 -12.93
CA GLY A 514 -9.17 22.50 -12.85
C GLY A 514 -9.61 21.38 -11.91
N LYS A 515 -10.62 21.71 -11.09
CA LYS A 515 -11.58 20.87 -10.42
C LYS A 515 -11.34 19.36 -10.59
N SER A 516 -10.71 18.75 -9.60
CA SER A 516 -10.85 17.31 -9.40
C SER A 516 -10.64 17.00 -7.93
N SER A 517 -11.69 16.42 -7.35
CA SER A 517 -11.67 15.65 -6.11
C SER A 517 -11.69 16.45 -4.81
N THR A 518 -12.90 16.87 -4.42
CA THR A 518 -13.27 16.93 -3.00
C THR A 518 -13.25 15.51 -2.46
N TYR A 519 -12.21 15.16 -1.71
CA TYR A 519 -12.22 13.94 -0.90
C TYR A 519 -13.14 14.18 0.31
N GLU A 520 -14.40 13.80 0.16
CA GLU A 520 -15.22 13.42 1.31
C GLU A 520 -14.82 12.01 1.70
N MET A 521 -14.03 11.91 2.77
CA MET A 521 -13.79 10.63 3.44
C MET A 521 -15.11 10.18 4.07
N THR A 522 -15.86 9.36 3.37
CA THR A 522 -16.91 8.56 3.98
C THR A 522 -16.25 7.47 4.82
N SER A 523 -16.80 7.22 6.00
CA SER A 523 -16.35 6.25 7.01
C SER A 523 -16.40 4.77 6.56
N SER A 524 -16.42 4.50 5.27
CA SER A 524 -16.54 3.16 4.68
C SER A 524 -15.44 2.79 3.69
N ASP A 525 -14.39 3.61 3.50
CA ASP A 525 -13.24 3.15 2.75
C ASP A 525 -12.39 2.29 3.65
N SER A 526 -12.66 0.99 3.55
CA SER A 526 -11.90 -0.10 4.13
C SER A 526 -10.45 -0.03 3.65
N LEU A 527 -9.57 0.41 4.54
CA LEU A 527 -8.16 0.05 4.47
C LEU A 527 -8.01 -1.43 4.91
N ASP A 528 -8.75 -2.31 4.26
CA ASP A 528 -8.52 -3.74 4.28
C ASP A 528 -7.60 -4.05 3.12
N GLU A 529 -6.30 -4.09 3.38
CA GLU A 529 -5.40 -4.97 2.64
C GLU A 529 -4.08 -5.16 3.40
N ASN A 530 -3.97 -6.34 4.01
CA ASN A 530 -2.77 -7.15 4.19
C ASN A 530 -1.55 -6.46 4.82
N PHE A 531 -1.62 -6.19 6.11
CA PHE A 531 -0.45 -6.23 6.98
C PHE A 531 -0.28 -7.66 7.49
N ASP A 532 0.69 -8.37 6.93
CA ASP A 532 1.14 -9.67 7.41
C ASP A 532 1.89 -9.49 8.74
N ASP A 533 1.39 -10.15 9.78
CA ASP A 533 1.73 -9.96 11.20
C ASP A 533 3.09 -10.57 11.59
N SER A 534 4.02 -10.81 10.64
CA SER A 534 5.23 -11.61 10.92
C SER A 534 6.52 -10.84 11.22
N ASP A 535 6.53 -9.50 11.25
CA ASP A 535 7.77 -8.72 11.42
C ASP A 535 7.73 -7.73 12.61
N ILE A 536 7.45 -8.24 13.83
CA ILE A 536 7.62 -7.46 15.06
C ILE A 536 8.69 -8.13 15.92
N ASP A 537 9.94 -7.78 15.74
CA ASP A 537 10.97 -7.98 16.74
C ASP A 537 11.37 -6.64 17.37
N GLU A 538 11.40 -6.69 18.68
CA GLU A 538 11.64 -5.69 19.70
C GLU A 538 12.74 -4.67 19.33
N MET A 539 12.45 -3.40 19.50
CA MET A 539 13.46 -2.37 19.67
C MET A 539 13.34 -1.83 21.09
N ASP A 540 14.18 -2.35 21.97
CA ASP A 540 14.42 -1.82 23.29
C ASP A 540 15.04 -0.42 23.24
N ASP A 541 14.59 0.39 24.20
CA ASP A 541 15.00 1.76 24.49
C ASP A 541 16.51 1.91 24.77
N GLU A 542 17.12 2.96 24.18
CA GLU A 542 18.04 3.89 24.85
C GLU A 542 18.06 5.24 24.13
#